data_d386120b9128aa84001a769137b18549
#
_entry.id   d386120b9128aa84001a769137b18549
#
_cell.length_a   1.000
_cell.length_b   1.000
_cell.length_c   1.000
_cell.angle_alpha   90.00
_cell.angle_beta   90.00
_cell.angle_gamma   90.00
#
_symmetry.space_group_name_H-M   'P 1'
#
loop_
_entity.id
_entity.type
_entity.pdbx_description
1 polymer ?
#
loop_
_entity_poly.entity_id
_entity_poly.type
_entity_poly.pdbx_seq_one_letter_code
_entity_poly.pdbx_strand_id
1 'polypeptide(L)'
;MRKFSWTLLVLLAFSVYAEDEKAVVVGSAKELKGITAKKIIWEKDGAKMVRIPSREKRYDRTSNLISLYMDVTEVTVSQFKKFLRAEADHPFYSDLWEEIYEVSPTDEHPMVEVTWHDATAYAKWAGKRLPTDKEWEWAARGGLRGKQYPWGDDIRGASDYANSYGISGEDKWVYCAPVGSFQPNGYGLFDMVGNVWEWCQDWYRYDSSEGRGTKVLRGGGWFYSVAASTLALRGDYTPTYMNDRFGFRCVVSVADYP
;
A
#
# COMPACT_ATOMS: atom_id res chain seq x y z
N MET A 1 61.13 31.21 23.47
CA MET A 1 60.31 30.97 22.31
C MET A 1 59.82 29.50 22.34
N ARG A 2 58.57 29.31 22.76
CA ARG A 2 57.93 27.96 22.80
C ARG A 2 57.11 27.79 21.52
N LYS A 3 57.47 26.80 20.74
CA LYS A 3 56.69 26.39 19.54
C LYS A 3 55.50 25.55 19.99
N PHE A 4 54.28 26.05 19.77
CA PHE A 4 53.05 25.26 19.86
C PHE A 4 52.87 24.45 18.56
N SER A 5 52.88 23.15 18.72
CA SER A 5 52.53 22.20 17.64
C SER A 5 51.03 21.97 17.66
N TRP A 6 50.35 22.35 16.57
CA TRP A 6 48.93 22.03 16.37
C TRP A 6 48.84 20.67 15.72
N THR A 7 48.42 19.68 16.50
CA THR A 7 48.10 18.38 15.95
C THR A 7 46.67 18.43 15.41
N LEU A 8 46.56 18.38 14.09
CA LEU A 8 45.28 18.33 13.37
C LEU A 8 44.66 16.94 13.54
N LEU A 9 43.63 16.85 14.38
CA LEU A 9 42.85 15.62 14.54
C LEU A 9 41.89 15.49 13.33
N VAL A 10 42.25 14.68 12.33
CA VAL A 10 41.36 14.32 11.22
C VAL A 10 40.38 13.27 11.73
N LEU A 11 39.16 13.72 12.06
CA LEU A 11 38.02 12.83 12.27
C LEU A 11 37.62 12.21 10.94
N LEU A 12 38.06 10.99 10.67
CA LEU A 12 37.52 10.11 9.62
C LEU A 12 36.09 9.73 10.02
N ALA A 13 35.11 10.44 9.47
CA ALA A 13 33.74 9.98 9.47
C ALA A 13 33.65 8.74 8.59
N PHE A 14 33.63 7.57 9.22
CA PHE A 14 33.22 6.35 8.55
C PHE A 14 31.73 6.49 8.21
N SER A 15 31.44 6.87 6.97
CA SER A 15 30.15 6.66 6.36
C SER A 15 29.94 5.16 6.28
N VAL A 16 29.16 4.62 7.21
CA VAL A 16 28.62 3.27 7.10
C VAL A 16 27.63 3.30 5.96
N TYR A 17 28.09 3.04 4.75
CA TYR A 17 27.22 2.62 3.66
C TYR A 17 26.59 1.30 4.12
N ALA A 18 25.29 1.37 4.45
CA ALA A 18 24.49 0.15 4.54
C ALA A 18 24.63 -0.55 3.18
N GLU A 19 25.27 -1.71 3.15
CA GLU A 19 25.21 -2.59 2.00
C GLU A 19 23.73 -2.78 1.67
N ASP A 20 23.34 -2.40 0.47
CA ASP A 20 22.03 -2.73 -0.09
C ASP A 20 21.97 -4.26 -0.13
N GLU A 21 21.32 -4.86 0.88
CA GLU A 21 21.00 -6.28 0.84
C GLU A 21 20.29 -6.52 -0.49
N LYS A 22 20.89 -7.37 -1.35
CA LYS A 22 20.27 -7.75 -2.63
C LYS A 22 18.83 -8.17 -2.35
N ALA A 23 17.88 -7.45 -2.91
CA ALA A 23 16.47 -7.73 -2.69
C ALA A 23 16.17 -9.19 -3.08
N VAL A 24 15.56 -9.94 -2.18
CA VAL A 24 15.16 -11.33 -2.41
C VAL A 24 13.99 -11.31 -3.40
N VAL A 25 14.18 -11.92 -4.58
CA VAL A 25 13.12 -12.09 -5.57
C VAL A 25 12.36 -13.37 -5.26
N VAL A 26 11.03 -13.31 -5.28
CA VAL A 26 10.12 -14.40 -4.92
C VAL A 26 9.09 -14.57 -6.02
N GLY A 27 9.00 -15.75 -6.60
CA GLY A 27 8.11 -16.06 -7.72
C GLY A 27 6.75 -16.64 -7.29
N SER A 28 6.64 -17.18 -6.08
CA SER A 28 5.42 -17.83 -5.61
C SER A 28 5.27 -17.81 -4.09
N ALA A 29 4.03 -17.93 -3.59
CA ALA A 29 3.75 -18.03 -2.14
C ALA A 29 4.44 -19.24 -1.48
N LYS A 30 4.67 -20.32 -2.23
CA LYS A 30 5.39 -21.50 -1.74
C LYS A 30 6.84 -21.18 -1.36
N GLU A 31 7.49 -20.32 -2.12
CA GLU A 31 8.87 -19.90 -1.87
C GLU A 31 9.02 -19.04 -0.61
N LEU A 32 7.94 -18.43 -0.13
CA LEU A 32 7.94 -17.67 1.13
C LEU A 32 8.28 -18.54 2.34
N LYS A 33 8.14 -19.87 2.22
CA LYS A 33 8.46 -20.80 3.31
C LYS A 33 9.96 -20.75 3.61
N GLY A 34 10.27 -20.23 4.78
CA GLY A 34 11.67 -20.06 5.23
C GLY A 34 12.29 -18.70 4.90
N ILE A 35 11.63 -17.84 4.15
CA ILE A 35 12.11 -16.48 3.91
C ILE A 35 11.91 -15.64 5.17
N THR A 36 13.02 -15.06 5.66
CA THR A 36 13.05 -14.16 6.82
C THR A 36 13.27 -12.69 6.44
N ALA A 37 13.56 -12.42 5.16
CA ALA A 37 13.81 -11.09 4.64
C ALA A 37 12.66 -10.14 4.98
N LYS A 38 12.99 -8.93 5.39
CA LYS A 38 11.99 -7.88 5.67
C LYS A 38 11.37 -7.31 4.39
N LYS A 39 12.13 -7.32 3.29
CA LYS A 39 11.73 -6.79 1.98
C LYS A 39 11.99 -7.84 0.91
N ILE A 40 11.07 -7.95 -0.03
CA ILE A 40 11.17 -8.83 -1.20
C ILE A 40 10.72 -8.08 -2.46
N ILE A 41 11.06 -8.62 -3.61
CA ILE A 41 10.46 -8.25 -4.90
C ILE A 41 9.61 -9.41 -5.36
N TRP A 42 8.35 -9.16 -5.65
CA TRP A 42 7.46 -10.17 -6.23
C TRP A 42 7.69 -10.25 -7.74
N GLU A 43 8.15 -11.39 -8.23
CA GLU A 43 8.66 -11.53 -9.59
C GLU A 43 7.58 -11.24 -10.66
N LYS A 44 6.36 -11.73 -10.44
CA LYS A 44 5.29 -11.70 -11.45
C LYS A 44 4.94 -10.30 -11.92
N ASP A 45 4.76 -9.36 -10.98
CA ASP A 45 4.39 -7.97 -11.28
C ASP A 45 5.49 -6.95 -11.00
N GLY A 46 6.59 -7.37 -10.36
CA GLY A 46 7.71 -6.51 -9.99
C GLY A 46 7.47 -5.70 -8.72
N ALA A 47 6.39 -5.96 -8.00
CA ALA A 47 6.06 -5.22 -6.79
C ALA A 47 7.11 -5.41 -5.70
N LYS A 48 7.53 -4.31 -5.08
CA LYS A 48 8.25 -4.35 -3.81
C LYS A 48 7.26 -4.65 -2.70
N MET A 49 7.59 -5.59 -1.82
CA MET A 49 6.75 -5.98 -0.71
C MET A 49 7.52 -5.95 0.60
N VAL A 50 6.84 -5.59 1.68
CA VAL A 50 7.41 -5.62 3.04
C VAL A 50 6.67 -6.63 3.91
N ARG A 51 7.45 -7.25 4.81
CA ARG A 51 6.91 -8.20 5.78
C ARG A 51 6.14 -7.47 6.88
N ILE A 52 4.87 -7.78 7.01
CA ILE A 52 4.01 -7.33 8.10
C ILE A 52 4.02 -8.42 9.18
N PRO A 53 4.46 -8.09 10.41
CA PRO A 53 4.51 -9.07 11.48
C PRO A 53 3.11 -9.53 11.87
N SER A 54 3.01 -10.79 12.29
CA SER A 54 1.77 -11.31 12.88
C SER A 54 1.36 -10.47 14.10
N ARG A 55 0.07 -10.34 14.30
CA ARG A 55 -0.46 -9.76 15.54
C ARG A 55 -0.39 -10.77 16.67
N GLU A 56 0.30 -10.44 17.77
CA GLU A 56 0.33 -11.31 18.92
C GLU A 56 -1.08 -11.53 19.50
N LYS A 57 -1.44 -12.78 19.75
CA LYS A 57 -2.74 -13.19 20.37
C LYS A 57 -3.05 -12.50 21.71
N ARG A 58 -2.03 -11.88 22.33
CA ARG A 58 -2.13 -11.16 23.61
C ARG A 58 -3.09 -9.98 23.57
N TYR A 59 -3.37 -9.43 22.38
CA TYR A 59 -4.13 -8.18 22.21
C TYR A 59 -5.49 -8.36 21.53
N ASP A 60 -5.71 -9.47 20.86
CA ASP A 60 -7.01 -9.80 20.29
C ASP A 60 -7.10 -11.33 20.15
N ARG A 61 -7.87 -11.94 21.04
CA ARG A 61 -8.09 -13.39 21.01
C ARG A 61 -8.86 -13.88 19.78
N THR A 62 -9.42 -12.96 19.00
CA THR A 62 -10.28 -13.25 17.86
C THR A 62 -9.56 -13.10 16.51
N SER A 63 -8.40 -12.42 16.46
CA SER A 63 -7.66 -12.21 15.22
C SER A 63 -6.44 -13.14 15.13
N ASN A 64 -6.50 -14.11 14.23
CA ASN A 64 -5.35 -14.91 13.82
C ASN A 64 -4.61 -14.25 12.65
N LEU A 65 -4.17 -12.98 12.83
CA LEU A 65 -3.35 -12.35 11.80
C LEU A 65 -1.98 -13.02 11.77
N ILE A 66 -1.73 -13.76 10.70
CA ILE A 66 -0.44 -14.38 10.40
C ILE A 66 0.51 -13.34 9.80
N SER A 67 1.81 -13.64 9.82
CA SER A 67 2.78 -12.82 9.09
C SER A 67 2.52 -12.94 7.60
N LEU A 68 2.50 -11.80 6.90
CA LEU A 68 2.30 -11.72 5.46
C LEU A 68 3.27 -10.71 4.85
N TYR A 69 3.37 -10.70 3.53
CA TYR A 69 3.98 -9.62 2.77
C TYR A 69 2.89 -8.77 2.13
N MET A 70 3.04 -7.46 2.18
CA MET A 70 2.14 -6.48 1.58
C MET A 70 2.90 -5.62 0.58
N ASP A 71 2.29 -5.29 -0.55
CA ASP A 71 2.82 -4.34 -1.51
C ASP A 71 3.15 -3.03 -0.81
N VAL A 72 4.34 -2.49 -1.07
CA VAL A 72 4.86 -1.27 -0.42
C VAL A 72 3.98 -0.07 -0.74
N THR A 73 3.41 -0.04 -1.93
CA THR A 73 2.53 1.00 -2.45
C THR A 73 1.24 0.39 -3.00
N GLU A 74 0.33 1.22 -3.46
CA GLU A 74 -0.78 0.79 -4.30
C GLU A 74 -0.26 0.18 -5.61
N VAL A 75 -1.06 -0.66 -6.25
CA VAL A 75 -0.77 -1.18 -7.61
C VAL A 75 -0.77 -0.04 -8.60
N THR A 76 0.30 0.05 -9.39
CA THR A 76 0.49 1.13 -10.35
C THR A 76 -0.19 0.87 -11.69
N VAL A 77 -0.39 1.95 -12.48
CA VAL A 77 -0.83 1.88 -13.87
C VAL A 77 0.06 0.93 -14.69
N SER A 78 1.39 1.00 -14.52
CA SER A 78 2.35 0.11 -15.21
C SER A 78 2.11 -1.37 -14.88
N GLN A 79 1.91 -1.69 -13.61
CA GLN A 79 1.66 -3.06 -13.16
C GLN A 79 0.32 -3.59 -13.71
N PHE A 80 -0.72 -2.77 -13.69
CA PHE A 80 -2.03 -3.17 -14.21
C PHE A 80 -2.01 -3.37 -15.73
N LYS A 81 -1.31 -2.52 -16.48
CA LYS A 81 -1.05 -2.74 -17.92
C LYS A 81 -0.33 -4.06 -18.19
N LYS A 82 0.60 -4.47 -17.31
CA LYS A 82 1.26 -5.77 -17.42
C LYS A 82 0.27 -6.93 -17.26
N PHE A 83 -0.67 -6.81 -16.32
CA PHE A 83 -1.77 -7.75 -16.14
C PHE A 83 -2.64 -7.84 -17.39
N LEU A 84 -3.14 -6.71 -17.91
CA LEU A 84 -4.00 -6.68 -19.10
C LEU A 84 -3.32 -7.28 -20.33
N ARG A 85 -2.01 -7.09 -20.48
CA ARG A 85 -1.26 -7.75 -21.57
C ARG A 85 -1.16 -9.26 -21.42
N ALA A 86 -1.13 -9.76 -20.19
CA ALA A 86 -1.03 -11.19 -19.90
C ALA A 86 -2.40 -11.89 -19.94
N GLU A 87 -3.46 -11.18 -19.59
CA GLU A 87 -4.85 -11.66 -19.52
C GLU A 87 -5.69 -10.88 -20.55
N ALA A 88 -5.40 -11.08 -21.84
CA ALA A 88 -6.00 -10.31 -22.92
C ALA A 88 -7.53 -10.41 -23.01
N ASP A 89 -8.11 -11.48 -22.46
CA ASP A 89 -9.56 -11.70 -22.41
C ASP A 89 -10.24 -11.03 -21.19
N HIS A 90 -9.46 -10.37 -20.31
CA HIS A 90 -10.02 -9.63 -19.16
C HIS A 90 -10.89 -8.47 -19.67
N PRO A 91 -12.14 -8.36 -19.25
CA PRO A 91 -13.06 -7.33 -19.74
C PRO A 91 -12.73 -5.96 -19.13
N PHE A 92 -11.76 -5.29 -19.71
CA PHE A 92 -11.39 -3.92 -19.33
C PHE A 92 -11.67 -2.97 -20.50
N TYR A 93 -12.41 -1.89 -20.23
CA TYR A 93 -12.83 -0.95 -21.27
C TYR A 93 -11.67 -0.03 -21.65
N SER A 94 -11.28 -0.06 -22.94
CA SER A 94 -10.12 0.70 -23.45
C SER A 94 -10.31 2.22 -23.43
N ASP A 95 -11.53 2.70 -23.41
CA ASP A 95 -11.90 4.12 -23.31
C ASP A 95 -11.68 4.70 -21.91
N LEU A 96 -11.60 3.86 -20.86
CA LEU A 96 -11.27 4.30 -19.51
C LEU A 96 -9.85 4.87 -19.39
N TRP A 97 -8.95 4.60 -20.33
CA TRP A 97 -7.59 5.12 -20.25
C TRP A 97 -7.53 6.65 -20.29
N GLU A 98 -8.43 7.31 -20.98
CA GLU A 98 -8.50 8.77 -21.00
C GLU A 98 -8.83 9.30 -19.59
N GLU A 99 -9.86 8.74 -18.94
CA GLU A 99 -10.28 9.09 -17.59
C GLU A 99 -9.20 8.76 -16.55
N ILE A 100 -8.55 7.60 -16.68
CA ILE A 100 -7.43 7.20 -15.80
C ILE A 100 -6.29 8.21 -15.90
N TYR A 101 -5.88 8.60 -17.11
CA TYR A 101 -4.76 9.53 -17.30
C TYR A 101 -5.08 10.97 -16.91
N GLU A 102 -6.35 11.33 -16.78
CA GLU A 102 -6.73 12.63 -16.20
C GLU A 102 -6.28 12.75 -14.74
N VAL A 103 -6.42 11.68 -13.95
CA VAL A 103 -6.12 11.69 -12.51
C VAL A 103 -4.86 10.93 -12.12
N SER A 104 -4.43 9.96 -12.92
CA SER A 104 -3.22 9.12 -12.77
C SER A 104 -2.36 9.17 -14.03
N PRO A 105 -1.68 10.30 -14.29
CA PRO A 105 -1.15 10.64 -15.62
C PRO A 105 0.07 9.84 -16.07
N THR A 106 0.74 9.07 -15.19
CA THR A 106 1.92 8.29 -15.56
C THR A 106 1.86 6.85 -15.08
N ASP A 107 2.77 6.03 -15.57
CA ASP A 107 2.90 4.62 -15.22
C ASP A 107 3.25 4.38 -13.73
N GLU A 108 3.77 5.39 -13.03
CA GLU A 108 4.12 5.35 -11.60
C GLU A 108 2.97 5.78 -10.68
N HIS A 109 1.86 6.25 -11.22
CA HIS A 109 0.68 6.60 -10.43
C HIS A 109 -0.13 5.35 -10.05
N PRO A 110 -0.98 5.42 -9.01
CA PRO A 110 -1.85 4.32 -8.66
C PRO A 110 -2.84 4.01 -9.78
N MET A 111 -3.15 2.75 -9.99
CA MET A 111 -4.25 2.35 -10.88
C MET A 111 -5.58 2.72 -10.23
N VAL A 112 -6.42 3.42 -10.99
CA VAL A 112 -7.78 3.85 -10.60
C VAL A 112 -8.80 3.36 -11.64
N GLU A 113 -10.06 3.70 -11.47
CA GLU A 113 -11.17 3.22 -12.31
C GLU A 113 -11.23 1.69 -12.39
N VAL A 114 -10.97 1.04 -11.27
CA VAL A 114 -11.02 -0.41 -11.13
C VAL A 114 -12.13 -0.84 -10.19
N THR A 115 -12.89 -1.83 -10.60
CA THR A 115 -13.87 -2.50 -9.76
C THR A 115 -13.16 -3.42 -8.74
N TRP A 116 -13.88 -3.86 -7.73
CA TRP A 116 -13.37 -4.90 -6.82
C TRP A 116 -13.04 -6.21 -7.58
N HIS A 117 -13.80 -6.51 -8.65
CA HIS A 117 -13.55 -7.68 -9.47
C HIS A 117 -12.25 -7.56 -10.26
N ASP A 118 -11.94 -6.37 -10.82
CA ASP A 118 -10.68 -6.11 -11.53
C ASP A 118 -9.48 -6.22 -10.58
N ALA A 119 -9.59 -5.61 -9.41
CA ALA A 119 -8.58 -5.69 -8.36
C ALA A 119 -8.33 -7.14 -7.91
N THR A 120 -9.39 -7.94 -7.76
CA THR A 120 -9.30 -9.37 -7.40
C THR A 120 -8.70 -10.19 -8.54
N ALA A 121 -9.07 -9.91 -9.81
CA ALA A 121 -8.50 -10.58 -10.97
C ALA A 121 -7.00 -10.31 -11.10
N TYR A 122 -6.59 -9.06 -10.98
CA TYR A 122 -5.17 -8.70 -10.91
C TYR A 122 -4.44 -9.45 -9.81
N ALA A 123 -4.96 -9.40 -8.58
CA ALA A 123 -4.33 -10.04 -7.44
C ALA A 123 -4.16 -11.55 -7.67
N LYS A 124 -5.20 -12.23 -8.17
CA LYS A 124 -5.14 -13.65 -8.54
C LYS A 124 -4.11 -13.94 -9.64
N TRP A 125 -4.08 -13.12 -10.69
CA TRP A 125 -3.07 -13.23 -11.74
C TRP A 125 -1.67 -13.09 -11.17
N ALA A 126 -1.45 -12.13 -10.28
CA ALA A 126 -0.16 -11.92 -9.63
C ALA A 126 0.23 -13.04 -8.63
N GLY A 127 -0.67 -14.00 -8.34
CA GLY A 127 -0.45 -15.01 -7.30
C GLY A 127 -0.57 -14.44 -5.88
N LYS A 128 -1.34 -13.39 -5.72
CA LYS A 128 -1.60 -12.63 -4.49
C LYS A 128 -3.11 -12.62 -4.18
N ARG A 129 -3.50 -11.86 -3.19
CA ARG A 129 -4.90 -11.51 -2.89
C ARG A 129 -5.03 -10.08 -2.39
N LEU A 130 -6.24 -9.55 -2.35
CA LEU A 130 -6.51 -8.32 -1.63
C LEU A 130 -6.31 -8.55 -0.13
N PRO A 131 -5.89 -7.52 0.63
CA PRO A 131 -5.84 -7.60 2.08
C PRO A 131 -7.25 -7.72 2.66
N THR A 132 -7.39 -8.40 3.78
CA THR A 132 -8.58 -8.22 4.61
C THR A 132 -8.57 -6.84 5.25
N ASP A 133 -9.75 -6.34 5.64
CA ASP A 133 -9.93 -5.10 6.37
C ASP A 133 -9.01 -5.01 7.62
N LYS A 134 -8.92 -6.11 8.37
CA LYS A 134 -8.06 -6.21 9.55
C LYS A 134 -6.55 -6.22 9.21
N GLU A 135 -6.15 -6.90 8.15
CA GLU A 135 -4.75 -6.93 7.69
C GLU A 135 -4.33 -5.55 7.21
N TRP A 136 -5.19 -4.88 6.43
CA TRP A 136 -4.94 -3.53 5.96
C TRP A 136 -4.72 -2.56 7.13
N GLU A 137 -5.67 -2.53 8.09
CA GLU A 137 -5.56 -1.65 9.26
C GLU A 137 -4.33 -1.96 10.12
N TRP A 138 -4.02 -3.23 10.34
CA TRP A 138 -2.84 -3.63 11.10
C TRP A 138 -1.55 -3.17 10.42
N ALA A 139 -1.45 -3.33 9.10
CA ALA A 139 -0.32 -2.88 8.31
C ALA A 139 -0.19 -1.36 8.30
N ALA A 140 -1.31 -0.65 8.11
CA ALA A 140 -1.35 0.80 8.08
C ALA A 140 -0.87 1.45 9.37
N ARG A 141 -1.11 0.81 10.52
CA ARG A 141 -0.62 1.30 11.82
C ARG A 141 0.91 1.34 11.95
N GLY A 142 1.66 0.64 11.11
CA GLY A 142 3.13 0.69 11.12
C GLY A 142 3.76 0.35 12.48
N GLY A 143 3.08 -0.42 13.35
CA GLY A 143 3.52 -0.75 14.71
C GLY A 143 3.02 0.23 15.79
N LEU A 144 2.42 1.36 15.44
CA LEU A 144 1.84 2.30 16.39
C LEU A 144 0.51 1.77 16.98
N ARG A 145 0.26 2.08 18.24
CA ARG A 145 -0.97 1.68 18.95
C ARG A 145 -1.78 2.91 19.36
N GLY A 146 -3.10 2.83 19.18
CA GLY A 146 -4.04 3.87 19.59
C GLY A 146 -3.87 5.21 18.88
N LYS A 147 -3.11 5.24 17.77
CA LYS A 147 -2.89 6.43 16.98
C LYS A 147 -3.93 6.57 15.87
N GLN A 148 -4.21 7.82 15.49
CA GLN A 148 -5.19 8.14 14.46
C GLN A 148 -4.60 7.96 13.05
N TYR A 149 -3.29 8.23 12.88
CA TYR A 149 -2.60 8.21 11.59
C TYR A 149 -1.37 7.30 11.64
N PRO A 150 -0.82 6.89 10.46
CA PRO A 150 0.39 6.07 10.36
C PRO A 150 1.64 6.71 10.99
N TRP A 151 1.65 8.04 11.16
CA TRP A 151 2.74 8.83 11.76
C TRP A 151 2.45 9.28 13.19
N GLY A 152 1.26 9.05 13.73
CA GLY A 152 0.88 9.45 15.10
C GLY A 152 -0.45 10.18 15.17
N ASP A 153 -0.52 11.25 15.98
CA ASP A 153 -1.75 12.04 16.18
C ASP A 153 -1.61 13.49 15.72
N ASP A 154 -0.40 13.92 15.35
CA ASP A 154 -0.16 15.31 14.93
C ASP A 154 -0.53 15.51 13.45
N ILE A 155 -1.63 16.18 13.21
CA ILE A 155 -2.10 16.48 11.86
C ILE A 155 -1.24 17.52 11.12
N ARG A 156 -0.44 18.32 11.83
CA ARG A 156 0.34 19.40 11.23
C ARG A 156 1.44 18.91 10.28
N GLY A 157 1.92 17.68 10.48
CA GLY A 157 2.89 17.05 9.59
C GLY A 157 2.29 16.20 8.48
N ALA A 158 0.97 16.24 8.28
CA ALA A 158 0.29 15.34 7.37
C ALA A 158 0.72 15.47 5.91
N SER A 159 1.14 16.67 5.47
CA SER A 159 1.65 16.91 4.11
C SER A 159 2.90 16.11 3.77
N ASP A 160 3.67 15.66 4.76
CA ASP A 160 4.86 14.83 4.56
C ASP A 160 4.50 13.35 4.35
N TYR A 161 3.26 12.96 4.67
CA TYR A 161 2.82 11.57 4.74
C TYR A 161 1.64 11.21 3.84
N ALA A 162 0.92 12.20 3.31
CA ALA A 162 -0.34 11.92 2.62
C ALA A 162 -0.66 12.93 1.50
N ASN A 163 -1.13 12.42 0.37
CA ASN A 163 -1.81 13.19 -0.66
C ASN A 163 -3.29 13.33 -0.27
N SER A 164 -3.75 14.55 0.09
CA SER A 164 -5.11 14.77 0.52
C SER A 164 -5.58 16.21 0.30
N TYR A 165 -6.88 16.40 0.18
CA TYR A 165 -7.47 17.72 -0.09
C TYR A 165 -7.16 18.74 1.01
N GLY A 166 -6.71 19.94 0.58
CA GLY A 166 -6.50 21.07 1.48
C GLY A 166 -5.19 21.04 2.25
N ILE A 167 -4.25 20.16 1.90
CA ILE A 167 -2.89 20.18 2.44
C ILE A 167 -1.99 21.01 1.52
N SER A 168 -0.96 21.61 2.12
CA SER A 168 0.17 22.27 1.46
C SER A 168 1.47 21.60 1.90
N GLY A 169 2.60 21.97 1.34
CA GLY A 169 3.91 21.41 1.69
C GLY A 169 4.42 20.44 0.64
N GLU A 170 4.67 19.20 0.99
CA GLU A 170 5.15 18.19 0.02
C GLU A 170 4.04 17.71 -0.92
N ASP A 171 2.79 17.86 -0.53
CA ASP A 171 1.64 17.59 -1.39
C ASP A 171 1.50 18.66 -2.47
N LYS A 172 1.78 18.28 -3.71
CA LYS A 172 1.81 19.15 -4.91
C LYS A 172 0.77 18.73 -5.95
N TRP A 173 0.01 17.69 -5.68
CA TRP A 173 -0.87 17.06 -6.64
C TRP A 173 -2.33 17.45 -6.38
N VAL A 174 -3.02 17.79 -7.46
CA VAL A 174 -4.47 18.09 -7.44
C VAL A 174 -5.27 16.79 -7.39
N TYR A 175 -4.74 15.75 -8.00
CA TYR A 175 -5.28 14.39 -8.09
C TYR A 175 -4.31 13.39 -7.47
N CYS A 176 -4.18 12.21 -8.04
CA CYS A 176 -3.24 11.22 -7.54
C CYS A 176 -1.79 11.71 -7.59
N ALA A 177 -1.00 11.36 -6.59
CA ALA A 177 0.45 11.45 -6.60
C ALA A 177 1.06 10.15 -7.14
N PRO A 178 2.26 10.16 -7.75
CA PRO A 178 3.01 8.93 -7.98
C PRO A 178 3.17 8.16 -6.68
N VAL A 179 2.99 6.84 -6.73
CA VAL A 179 3.03 6.02 -5.51
C VAL A 179 4.38 6.15 -4.79
N GLY A 180 4.35 6.20 -3.46
CA GLY A 180 5.56 6.33 -2.66
C GLY A 180 6.17 7.72 -2.63
N SER A 181 5.42 8.77 -2.99
CA SER A 181 5.89 10.17 -2.98
C SER A 181 6.06 10.75 -1.58
N PHE A 182 5.50 10.13 -0.56
CA PHE A 182 5.49 10.61 0.81
C PHE A 182 6.32 9.74 1.75
N GLN A 183 6.34 10.07 3.04
CA GLN A 183 7.06 9.29 4.04
C GLN A 183 6.32 7.98 4.35
N PRO A 184 7.02 6.85 4.46
CA PRO A 184 6.41 5.58 4.80
C PRO A 184 6.06 5.49 6.29
N ASN A 185 5.17 4.57 6.63
CA ASN A 185 4.92 4.20 8.01
C ASN A 185 6.05 3.34 8.61
N GLY A 186 5.94 2.97 9.90
CA GLY A 186 6.98 2.21 10.60
C GLY A 186 7.24 0.78 10.07
N TYR A 187 6.42 0.25 9.17
CA TYR A 187 6.69 -1.00 8.45
C TYR A 187 7.27 -0.76 7.04
N GLY A 188 7.37 0.49 6.59
CA GLY A 188 7.86 0.86 5.27
C GLY A 188 6.78 0.84 4.19
N LEU A 189 5.51 0.96 4.56
CA LEU A 189 4.38 1.12 3.64
C LEU A 189 4.10 2.59 3.40
N PHE A 190 3.89 2.95 2.14
CA PHE A 190 3.54 4.29 1.69
C PHE A 190 2.04 4.41 1.44
N ASP A 191 1.56 5.64 1.44
CA ASP A 191 0.22 6.03 0.98
C ASP A 191 -0.94 5.32 1.73
N MET A 192 -0.68 4.91 3.00
CA MET A 192 -1.69 4.27 3.84
C MET A 192 -2.80 5.23 4.32
N VAL A 193 -2.68 6.51 4.01
CA VAL A 193 -3.68 7.57 4.19
C VAL A 193 -3.58 8.49 2.99
N GLY A 194 -4.72 8.81 2.36
CA GLY A 194 -4.76 9.64 1.16
C GLY A 194 -4.47 8.87 -0.13
N ASN A 195 -4.08 9.57 -1.16
CA ASN A 195 -3.88 9.13 -2.53
C ASN A 195 -5.13 8.46 -3.10
N VAL A 196 -5.33 7.15 -2.97
CA VAL A 196 -6.55 6.48 -3.40
C VAL A 196 -7.15 5.59 -2.32
N TRP A 197 -8.48 5.42 -2.33
CA TRP A 197 -9.16 4.39 -1.57
C TRP A 197 -8.75 3.00 -2.06
N GLU A 198 -8.54 2.09 -1.14
CA GLU A 198 -8.06 0.74 -1.46
C GLU A 198 -9.11 -0.32 -1.17
N TRP A 199 -9.46 -1.10 -2.21
CA TRP A 199 -10.32 -2.26 -2.08
C TRP A 199 -9.73 -3.32 -1.14
N CYS A 200 -10.56 -3.77 -0.19
CA CYS A 200 -10.28 -4.92 0.68
C CYS A 200 -11.14 -6.13 0.30
N GLN A 201 -10.73 -7.31 0.76
CA GLN A 201 -11.41 -8.57 0.46
C GLN A 201 -12.79 -8.66 1.11
N ASP A 202 -12.98 -8.05 2.30
CA ASP A 202 -14.15 -8.24 3.15
C ASP A 202 -15.42 -7.59 2.58
N TRP A 203 -16.54 -8.19 2.92
CA TRP A 203 -17.82 -7.52 2.83
C TRP A 203 -17.96 -6.51 3.97
N TYR A 204 -18.37 -5.29 3.63
CA TYR A 204 -18.76 -4.29 4.62
C TYR A 204 -20.17 -4.56 5.13
N ARG A 205 -21.08 -4.81 4.20
CA ARG A 205 -22.45 -5.30 4.42
C ARG A 205 -22.76 -6.35 3.36
N TYR A 206 -23.47 -7.39 3.75
CA TYR A 206 -23.91 -8.41 2.81
C TYR A 206 -25.28 -8.92 3.22
N ASP A 207 -26.23 -8.78 2.32
CA ASP A 207 -27.56 -9.39 2.45
C ASP A 207 -27.61 -10.69 1.68
N SER A 208 -27.59 -11.80 2.40
CA SER A 208 -27.61 -13.14 1.78
C SER A 208 -28.94 -13.48 1.14
N SER A 209 -30.04 -12.81 1.53
CA SER A 209 -31.37 -13.03 0.95
C SER A 209 -31.48 -12.41 -0.45
N GLU A 210 -30.77 -11.32 -0.68
CA GLU A 210 -30.76 -10.61 -1.98
C GLU A 210 -29.51 -10.92 -2.82
N GLY A 211 -28.50 -11.60 -2.24
CA GLY A 211 -27.20 -11.85 -2.88
C GLY A 211 -26.42 -10.57 -3.20
N ARG A 212 -26.70 -9.47 -2.47
CA ARG A 212 -26.14 -8.14 -2.70
C ARG A 212 -25.39 -7.63 -1.47
N GLY A 213 -24.39 -6.80 -1.71
CA GLY A 213 -23.62 -6.20 -0.62
C GLY A 213 -22.60 -5.19 -1.14
N THR A 214 -21.85 -4.63 -0.18
CA THR A 214 -20.77 -3.68 -0.45
C THR A 214 -19.46 -4.21 0.10
N LYS A 215 -18.36 -3.90 -0.59
CA LYS A 215 -16.99 -4.25 -0.22
C LYS A 215 -16.33 -3.13 0.54
N VAL A 216 -15.44 -3.48 1.45
CA VAL A 216 -14.68 -2.52 2.27
C VAL A 216 -13.68 -1.75 1.39
N LEU A 217 -13.61 -0.45 1.64
CA LEU A 217 -12.57 0.46 1.17
C LEU A 217 -11.84 1.06 2.37
N ARG A 218 -10.53 1.30 2.21
CA ARG A 218 -9.64 1.86 3.24
C ARG A 218 -8.77 2.99 2.70
N GLY A 219 -8.16 3.78 3.60
CA GLY A 219 -7.14 4.78 3.32
C GLY A 219 -7.65 6.20 3.09
N GLY A 220 -8.84 6.37 2.57
CA GLY A 220 -9.27 7.66 2.04
C GLY A 220 -8.63 7.93 0.67
N GLY A 221 -8.66 9.16 0.19
CA GLY A 221 -8.07 9.50 -1.10
C GLY A 221 -7.78 10.99 -1.21
N TRP A 222 -7.13 11.39 -2.30
CA TRP A 222 -6.71 12.76 -2.58
C TRP A 222 -7.83 13.80 -2.43
N PHE A 223 -9.08 13.42 -2.61
CA PHE A 223 -10.25 14.30 -2.48
C PHE A 223 -10.70 14.54 -1.03
N TYR A 224 -10.25 13.73 -0.07
CA TYR A 224 -10.66 13.85 1.33
C TYR A 224 -9.65 14.65 2.14
N SER A 225 -10.12 15.46 3.10
CA SER A 225 -9.18 16.06 4.05
C SER A 225 -8.54 14.99 4.93
N VAL A 226 -7.28 15.20 5.29
CA VAL A 226 -6.56 14.27 6.16
C VAL A 226 -7.27 14.09 7.51
N ALA A 227 -7.94 15.13 8.01
CA ALA A 227 -8.70 15.05 9.27
C ALA A 227 -9.81 13.99 9.22
N ALA A 228 -10.37 13.72 8.04
CA ALA A 228 -11.35 12.66 7.84
C ALA A 228 -10.71 11.29 7.56
N SER A 229 -9.48 11.25 7.06
CA SER A 229 -8.79 10.04 6.59
C SER A 229 -7.98 9.35 7.68
N THR A 230 -8.63 9.01 8.80
CA THR A 230 -7.97 8.28 9.90
C THR A 230 -7.78 6.79 9.57
N LEU A 231 -6.87 6.12 10.28
CA LEU A 231 -6.67 4.65 10.19
C LEU A 231 -7.93 3.83 10.48
N ALA A 232 -8.89 4.39 11.19
CA ALA A 232 -10.16 3.74 11.48
C ALA A 232 -11.23 3.98 10.41
N LEU A 233 -10.97 4.90 9.47
CA LEU A 233 -11.93 5.21 8.40
C LEU A 233 -12.16 3.98 7.53
N ARG A 234 -13.42 3.72 7.25
CA ARG A 234 -13.90 2.67 6.36
C ARG A 234 -14.92 3.24 5.42
N GLY A 235 -14.73 2.99 4.13
CA GLY A 235 -15.71 3.22 3.09
C GLY A 235 -16.32 1.91 2.61
N ASP A 236 -17.37 2.00 1.82
CA ASP A 236 -17.96 0.84 1.17
C ASP A 236 -18.67 1.19 -0.13
N TYR A 237 -18.52 0.31 -1.12
CA TYR A 237 -19.23 0.38 -2.39
C TYR A 237 -19.55 -1.00 -2.94
N THR A 238 -20.46 -1.05 -3.90
CA THR A 238 -20.78 -2.30 -4.61
C THR A 238 -19.55 -2.82 -5.35
N PRO A 239 -19.33 -4.13 -5.44
CA PRO A 239 -18.12 -4.68 -6.07
C PRO A 239 -17.99 -4.41 -7.57
N THR A 240 -19.05 -3.91 -8.21
CA THR A 240 -19.08 -3.52 -9.63
C THR A 240 -18.88 -2.02 -9.86
N TYR A 241 -18.77 -1.24 -8.79
CA TYR A 241 -18.56 0.20 -8.90
C TYR A 241 -17.07 0.49 -9.09
N MET A 242 -16.74 1.39 -9.99
CA MET A 242 -15.41 1.93 -10.23
C MET A 242 -15.45 3.45 -10.13
N ASN A 243 -14.32 4.08 -9.85
CA ASN A 243 -14.22 5.51 -9.66
C ASN A 243 -12.75 5.96 -9.75
N ASP A 244 -12.54 7.22 -10.10
CA ASP A 244 -11.24 7.90 -10.20
C ASP A 244 -10.42 7.97 -8.89
N ARG A 245 -10.97 7.47 -7.79
CA ARG A 245 -10.39 7.49 -6.44
C ARG A 245 -10.19 6.09 -5.85
N PHE A 246 -10.57 5.03 -6.58
CA PHE A 246 -10.52 3.66 -6.09
C PHE A 246 -9.43 2.88 -6.79
N GLY A 247 -8.45 2.48 -6.00
CA GLY A 247 -7.37 1.59 -6.36
C GLY A 247 -7.29 0.42 -5.40
N PHE A 248 -6.11 -0.18 -5.26
CA PHE A 248 -5.88 -1.31 -4.38
C PHE A 248 -4.39 -1.59 -4.21
N ARG A 249 -4.05 -2.35 -3.17
CA ARG A 249 -2.76 -3.05 -3.03
C ARG A 249 -2.99 -4.51 -2.70
N CYS A 250 -1.96 -5.35 -2.86
CA CYS A 250 -2.07 -6.78 -2.65
C CYS A 250 -1.24 -7.26 -1.47
N VAL A 251 -1.60 -8.45 -1.00
CA VAL A 251 -0.88 -9.21 0.02
C VAL A 251 -0.65 -10.64 -0.43
N VAL A 252 0.34 -11.29 0.18
CA VAL A 252 0.59 -12.72 0.06
C VAL A 252 1.15 -13.27 1.37
N SER A 253 0.80 -14.49 1.71
CA SER A 253 1.33 -15.20 2.86
C SER A 253 1.59 -16.67 2.53
N VAL A 254 2.37 -17.34 3.38
CA VAL A 254 2.58 -18.80 3.26
C VAL A 254 1.27 -19.58 3.35
N ALA A 255 0.27 -19.04 4.09
CA ALA A 255 -1.03 -19.68 4.25
C ALA A 255 -1.94 -19.55 3.00
N ASP A 256 -1.59 -18.69 2.06
CA ASP A 256 -2.32 -18.53 0.80
C ASP A 256 -1.99 -19.65 -0.22
N TYR A 257 -1.03 -20.51 0.15
CA TYR A 257 -0.64 -21.68 -0.63
C TYR A 257 -1.21 -22.94 0.04
N PRO A 258 -2.08 -23.71 -0.65
CA PRO A 258 -2.62 -24.98 -0.13
C PRO A 258 -1.59 -26.10 0.01
#